data_301e92935ca3ef4ac72698592c6460b7
#
_entry.id   301e92935ca3ef4ac72698592c6460b7
#
_cell.length_a   1.000
_cell.length_b   1.000
_cell.length_c   1.000
_cell.angle_alpha   90.00
_cell.angle_beta   90.00
_cell.angle_gamma   90.00
#
_symmetry.space_group_name_H-M   'P 1'
#
loop_
_entity.id
_entity.type
_entity.pdbx_description
1 polymer ?
#
loop_
_entity_poly.entity_id
_entity_poly.type
_entity_poly.pdbx_seq_one_letter_code
_entity_poly.pdbx_strand_id
1 'polypeptide(L)'
;MSRKVAVIGDGHVGETVAHHLVVAGLVDKLVLFDLNEGKVKADAIDFKDAMANLPHHVEVTYNDYAELADTDIIVSALGNIKLQDNPDNDRFAELPYTSQQVKAVAKQIKAAGFHGKLVVITNPLPLSTR
;
A
#
# COMPACT_ATOMS: atom_id res chain seq x y z
N MET A 1 -0.19 -13.19 -19.12
CA MET A 1 0.68 -12.80 -18.01
C MET A 1 -0.07 -11.78 -17.15
N SER A 2 -0.23 -12.05 -15.87
CA SER A 2 -0.98 -11.18 -14.96
C SER A 2 -0.03 -10.21 -14.25
N ARG A 3 -0.38 -8.94 -14.23
CA ARG A 3 0.35 -7.87 -13.52
C ARG A 3 -0.33 -7.65 -12.18
N LYS A 4 0.38 -7.93 -11.11
CA LYS A 4 -0.16 -7.85 -9.74
C LYS A 4 0.67 -6.87 -8.91
N VAL A 5 0.01 -5.89 -8.33
CA VAL A 5 0.62 -4.87 -7.45
C VAL A 5 -0.09 -4.86 -6.11
N ALA A 6 0.67 -4.76 -5.04
CA ALA A 6 0.18 -4.54 -3.70
C ALA A 6 0.54 -3.12 -3.24
N VAL A 7 -0.39 -2.46 -2.58
CA VAL A 7 -0.16 -1.17 -1.92
C VAL A 7 -0.31 -1.37 -0.43
N ILE A 8 0.74 -1.11 0.32
CA ILE A 8 0.76 -1.24 1.78
C ILE A 8 0.74 0.16 2.40
N GLY A 9 -0.30 0.45 3.14
CA GLY A 9 -0.61 1.77 3.64
C GLY A 9 -1.61 2.49 2.73
N ASP A 10 -2.90 2.39 3.06
CA ASP A 10 -4.00 2.97 2.29
C ASP A 10 -4.40 4.36 2.85
N GLY A 11 -3.39 5.19 3.15
CA GLY A 11 -3.56 6.61 3.45
C GLY A 11 -3.71 7.43 2.16
N HIS A 12 -3.52 8.75 2.24
CA HIS A 12 -3.69 9.62 1.06
C HIS A 12 -2.77 9.24 -0.10
N VAL A 13 -1.50 8.95 0.18
CA VAL A 13 -0.53 8.58 -0.87
C VAL A 13 -0.83 7.20 -1.44
N GLY A 14 -1.03 6.21 -0.59
CA GLY A 14 -1.34 4.84 -1.01
C GLY A 14 -2.63 4.76 -1.80
N GLU A 15 -3.68 5.43 -1.34
CA GLU A 15 -4.96 5.51 -2.05
C GLU A 15 -4.81 6.16 -3.43
N THR A 16 -4.02 7.23 -3.54
CA THR A 16 -3.76 7.89 -4.82
C THR A 16 -3.03 6.98 -5.80
N VAL A 17 -2.03 6.25 -5.33
CA VAL A 17 -1.31 5.27 -6.14
C VAL A 17 -2.27 4.17 -6.61
N ALA A 18 -3.06 3.62 -5.71
CA ALA A 18 -4.04 2.57 -6.03
C ALA A 18 -5.06 3.06 -7.06
N HIS A 19 -5.61 4.25 -6.87
CA HIS A 19 -6.57 4.87 -7.80
C HIS A 19 -5.98 5.01 -9.19
N HIS A 20 -4.75 5.50 -9.31
CA HIS A 20 -4.09 5.65 -10.61
C HIS A 20 -3.88 4.30 -11.30
N LEU A 21 -3.43 3.28 -10.57
CA LEU A 21 -3.22 1.93 -11.10
C LEU A 21 -4.51 1.35 -11.67
N VAL A 22 -5.63 1.54 -10.98
CA VAL A 22 -6.95 1.02 -11.38
C VAL A 22 -7.48 1.79 -12.58
N VAL A 23 -7.53 3.11 -12.50
CA VAL A 23 -8.14 3.96 -13.55
C VAL A 23 -7.37 3.88 -14.87
N ALA A 24 -6.04 3.85 -14.81
CA ALA A 24 -5.19 3.73 -15.99
C ALA A 24 -5.05 2.29 -16.51
N GLY A 25 -5.57 1.30 -15.81
CA GLY A 25 -5.50 -0.10 -16.22
C GLY A 25 -4.08 -0.66 -16.28
N LEU A 26 -3.21 -0.20 -15.36
CA LEU A 26 -1.80 -0.60 -15.36
C LEU A 26 -1.57 -1.98 -14.73
N VAL A 27 -2.57 -2.51 -14.04
CA VAL A 27 -2.49 -3.78 -13.33
C VAL A 27 -3.72 -4.63 -13.64
N ASP A 28 -3.59 -5.93 -13.46
CA ASP A 28 -4.70 -6.88 -13.58
C ASP A 28 -5.28 -7.22 -12.21
N LYS A 29 -4.45 -7.16 -11.18
CA LYS A 29 -4.85 -7.40 -9.80
C LYS A 29 -4.18 -6.40 -8.86
N LEU A 30 -4.98 -5.84 -7.95
CA LEU A 30 -4.54 -4.91 -6.91
C LEU A 30 -4.86 -5.49 -5.54
N VAL A 31 -3.88 -5.48 -4.64
CA VAL A 31 -4.07 -5.88 -3.25
C VAL A 31 -3.78 -4.68 -2.36
N LEU A 32 -4.75 -4.32 -1.51
CA LEU A 32 -4.63 -3.20 -0.58
C LEU A 32 -4.38 -3.71 0.84
N PHE A 33 -3.49 -3.03 1.57
CA PHE A 33 -3.22 -3.34 2.96
C PHE A 33 -3.27 -2.07 3.81
N ASP A 34 -4.01 -2.12 4.91
CA ASP A 34 -4.01 -1.07 5.93
C ASP A 34 -4.46 -1.63 7.27
N LEU A 35 -3.96 -1.04 8.35
CA LEU A 35 -4.40 -1.37 9.71
C LEU A 35 -5.83 -0.90 9.96
N ASN A 36 -6.28 0.15 9.28
CA ASN A 36 -7.67 0.59 9.31
C ASN A 36 -8.50 -0.27 8.35
N GLU A 37 -8.98 -1.38 8.85
CA GLU A 37 -9.73 -2.36 8.07
C GLU A 37 -11.01 -1.78 7.45
N GLY A 38 -11.68 -0.91 8.17
CA GLY A 38 -12.90 -0.24 7.66
C GLY A 38 -12.61 0.61 6.42
N LYS A 39 -11.51 1.37 6.46
CA LYS A 39 -11.11 2.21 5.33
C LYS A 39 -10.69 1.38 4.11
N VAL A 40 -9.79 0.41 4.30
CA VAL A 40 -9.28 -0.39 3.19
C VAL A 40 -10.37 -1.23 2.53
N LYS A 41 -11.31 -1.73 3.32
CA LYS A 41 -12.49 -2.44 2.81
C LYS A 41 -13.38 -1.53 1.98
N ALA A 42 -13.63 -0.31 2.47
CA ALA A 42 -14.44 0.69 1.75
C ALA A 42 -13.79 1.06 0.41
N ASP A 43 -12.50 1.31 0.40
CA ASP A 43 -11.77 1.66 -0.82
C ASP A 43 -11.77 0.49 -1.83
N ALA A 44 -11.61 -0.75 -1.35
CA ALA A 44 -11.71 -1.93 -2.21
C ALA A 44 -13.09 -2.08 -2.84
N ILE A 45 -14.15 -1.81 -2.09
CA ILE A 45 -15.53 -1.84 -2.60
C ILE A 45 -15.72 -0.75 -3.65
N ASP A 46 -15.25 0.48 -3.39
CA ASP A 46 -15.36 1.60 -4.33
C ASP A 46 -14.65 1.28 -5.66
N PHE A 47 -13.47 0.68 -5.62
CA PHE A 47 -12.79 0.24 -6.84
C PHE A 47 -13.55 -0.84 -7.59
N LYS A 48 -14.13 -1.81 -6.89
CA LYS A 48 -14.96 -2.85 -7.51
C LYS A 48 -16.21 -2.26 -8.19
N ASP A 49 -16.85 -1.30 -7.56
CA ASP A 49 -18.03 -0.62 -8.11
C ASP A 49 -17.65 0.19 -9.36
N ALA A 50 -16.46 0.77 -9.39
CA ALA A 50 -15.97 1.54 -10.54
C ALA A 50 -15.76 0.68 -11.81
N MET A 51 -15.57 -0.63 -11.66
CA MET A 51 -15.27 -1.52 -12.79
C MET A 51 -16.36 -1.49 -13.87
N ALA A 52 -17.61 -1.23 -13.51
CA ALA A 52 -18.70 -1.13 -14.47
C ALA A 52 -18.53 0.03 -15.47
N ASN A 53 -17.75 1.04 -15.11
CA ASN A 53 -17.56 2.26 -15.91
C ASN A 53 -16.12 2.42 -16.43
N LEU A 54 -15.26 1.43 -16.21
CA LEU A 54 -13.87 1.46 -16.66
C LEU A 54 -13.70 0.55 -17.91
N PRO A 55 -12.80 0.94 -18.84
CA PRO A 55 -12.58 0.15 -20.07
C PRO A 55 -11.77 -1.14 -19.83
N HIS A 56 -11.26 -1.36 -18.64
CA HIS A 56 -10.49 -2.54 -18.26
C HIS A 56 -10.92 -3.03 -16.89
N HIS A 57 -10.70 -4.30 -16.62
CA HIS A 57 -11.04 -4.94 -15.36
C HIS A 57 -9.80 -5.14 -14.50
N VAL A 58 -9.91 -4.74 -13.23
CA VAL A 58 -8.89 -4.98 -12.18
C VAL A 58 -9.55 -5.73 -11.05
N GLU A 59 -9.00 -6.87 -10.68
CA GLU A 59 -9.43 -7.60 -9.48
C GLU A 59 -8.82 -6.92 -8.25
N VAL A 60 -9.65 -6.57 -7.25
CA VAL A 60 -9.22 -5.88 -6.04
C VAL A 60 -9.51 -6.74 -4.82
N THR A 61 -8.48 -7.00 -4.02
CA THR A 61 -8.58 -7.66 -2.71
C THR A 61 -7.92 -6.80 -1.64
N TYR A 62 -8.13 -7.11 -0.37
CA TYR A 62 -7.54 -6.35 0.73
C TYR A 62 -7.14 -7.25 1.90
N ASN A 63 -6.09 -6.84 2.61
CA ASN A 63 -5.59 -7.43 3.85
C ASN A 63 -5.33 -8.95 3.82
N ASP A 64 -5.04 -9.52 2.66
CA ASP A 64 -4.65 -10.92 2.53
C ASP A 64 -3.16 -11.03 2.19
N TYR A 65 -2.33 -11.28 3.20
CA TYR A 65 -0.88 -11.39 3.02
C TYR A 65 -0.44 -12.58 2.17
N ALA A 66 -1.25 -13.62 2.05
CA ALA A 66 -0.95 -14.75 1.15
C ALA A 66 -0.87 -14.30 -0.31
N GLU A 67 -1.57 -13.24 -0.67
CA GLU A 67 -1.55 -12.65 -2.01
C GLU A 67 -0.18 -12.06 -2.39
N LEU A 68 0.71 -11.82 -1.44
CA LEU A 68 2.04 -11.26 -1.71
C LEU A 68 3.01 -12.27 -2.35
N ALA A 69 2.74 -13.57 -2.23
CA ALA A 69 3.62 -14.60 -2.76
C ALA A 69 3.87 -14.47 -4.27
N ASP A 70 2.84 -14.11 -5.04
CA ASP A 70 2.89 -13.95 -6.49
C ASP A 70 2.72 -12.50 -6.95
N THR A 71 2.87 -11.55 -6.04
CA THR A 71 2.83 -10.11 -6.33
C THR A 71 4.13 -9.68 -7.02
N ASP A 72 4.01 -8.89 -8.10
CA ASP A 72 5.15 -8.42 -8.88
C ASP A 72 5.82 -7.22 -8.24
N ILE A 73 5.03 -6.28 -7.74
CA ILE A 73 5.51 -5.03 -7.14
C ILE A 73 4.72 -4.76 -5.85
N ILE A 74 5.44 -4.41 -4.79
CA ILE A 74 4.86 -3.85 -3.58
C ILE A 74 5.22 -2.37 -3.51
N VAL A 75 4.21 -1.52 -3.33
CA VAL A 75 4.40 -0.09 -3.02
C VAL A 75 4.14 0.10 -1.53
N SER A 76 5.15 0.48 -0.79
CA SER A 76 5.04 0.77 0.64
C SER A 76 4.83 2.26 0.84
N ALA A 77 3.64 2.64 1.29
CA ALA A 77 3.23 4.01 1.59
C ALA A 77 2.83 4.18 3.06
N LEU A 78 3.51 3.47 3.95
CA LEU A 78 3.27 3.51 5.38
C LEU A 78 3.59 4.90 5.95
N GLY A 79 2.78 5.35 6.90
CA GLY A 79 3.02 6.60 7.59
C GLY A 79 1.81 7.06 8.40
N ASN A 80 1.99 8.13 9.14
CA ASN A 80 0.91 8.80 9.87
C ASN A 80 1.10 10.31 9.80
N ILE A 81 0.41 10.94 8.88
CA ILE A 81 0.53 12.37 8.61
C ILE A 81 0.23 13.24 9.83
N LYS A 82 -0.62 12.76 10.73
CA LYS A 82 -0.94 13.50 11.97
C LYS A 82 0.27 13.70 12.87
N LEU A 83 1.28 12.84 12.77
CA LEU A 83 2.52 12.96 13.53
C LEU A 83 3.47 14.03 12.96
N GLN A 84 3.23 14.47 11.73
CA GLN A 84 3.99 15.56 11.10
C GLN A 84 3.43 16.92 11.49
N ASP A 85 2.20 16.98 11.96
CA ASP A 85 1.53 18.21 12.41
C ASP A 85 1.88 18.45 13.89
N ASN A 86 3.10 18.92 14.14
CA ASN A 86 3.62 19.19 15.47
C ASN A 86 4.18 20.62 15.55
N PRO A 87 4.27 21.22 16.76
CA PRO A 87 4.67 22.61 16.92
C PRO A 87 6.05 22.95 16.36
N ASP A 88 6.95 21.99 16.34
CA ASP A 88 8.33 22.16 15.87
C ASP A 88 8.49 21.87 14.37
N ASN A 89 7.41 21.51 13.69
CA ASN A 89 7.40 21.13 12.29
C ASN A 89 8.45 20.05 11.97
N ASP A 90 8.66 19.13 12.91
CA ASP A 90 9.66 18.07 12.84
C ASP A 90 9.17 16.87 12.05
N ARG A 91 9.74 16.64 10.87
CA ARG A 91 9.42 15.51 10.01
C ARG A 91 9.86 14.16 10.58
N PHE A 92 10.80 14.17 11.52
CA PHE A 92 11.27 12.95 12.19
C PHE A 92 10.36 12.50 13.34
N ALA A 93 9.37 13.30 13.72
CA ALA A 93 8.40 12.93 14.75
C ALA A 93 7.64 11.63 14.41
N GLU A 94 7.51 11.32 13.14
CA GLU A 94 6.89 10.10 12.63
C GLU A 94 7.80 8.85 12.73
N LEU A 95 9.10 9.05 12.95
CA LEU A 95 10.11 7.99 12.88
C LEU A 95 9.83 6.78 13.78
N PRO A 96 9.49 6.92 15.07
CA PRO A 96 9.24 5.77 15.94
C PRO A 96 8.07 4.92 15.42
N TYR A 97 7.00 5.56 14.98
CA TYR A 97 5.83 4.91 14.40
C TYR A 97 6.18 4.20 13.09
N THR A 98 6.84 4.91 12.17
CA THR A 98 7.24 4.37 10.87
C THR A 98 8.20 3.19 11.02
N SER A 99 9.19 3.28 11.90
CA SER A 99 10.14 2.18 12.16
C SER A 99 9.43 0.92 12.63
N GLN A 100 8.47 1.06 13.53
CA GLN A 100 7.69 -0.05 14.05
C GLN A 100 6.83 -0.69 12.95
N GLN A 101 6.16 0.13 12.17
CA GLN A 101 5.31 -0.33 11.06
C GLN A 101 6.12 -1.04 9.98
N VAL A 102 7.25 -0.48 9.58
CA VAL A 102 8.15 -1.07 8.57
C VAL A 102 8.66 -2.43 9.03
N LYS A 103 9.07 -2.56 10.29
CA LYS A 103 9.53 -3.86 10.83
C LYS A 103 8.43 -4.91 10.80
N ALA A 104 7.22 -4.55 11.24
CA ALA A 104 6.08 -5.47 11.25
C ALA A 104 5.72 -5.93 9.83
N VAL A 105 5.63 -5.00 8.89
CA VAL A 105 5.31 -5.28 7.49
C VAL A 105 6.42 -6.08 6.80
N ALA A 106 7.68 -5.77 7.06
CA ALA A 106 8.81 -6.51 6.49
C ALA A 106 8.78 -7.99 6.88
N LYS A 107 8.41 -8.30 8.12
CA LYS A 107 8.22 -9.69 8.57
C LYS A 107 7.11 -10.39 7.80
N GLN A 108 5.99 -9.71 7.56
CA GLN A 108 4.87 -10.26 6.81
C GLN A 108 5.22 -10.52 5.34
N ILE A 109 5.91 -9.56 4.71
CA ILE A 109 6.37 -9.69 3.32
C ILE A 109 7.32 -10.88 3.18
N LYS A 110 8.28 -11.02 4.09
CA LYS A 110 9.22 -12.14 4.09
C LYS A 110 8.52 -13.47 4.32
N ALA A 111 7.62 -13.53 5.29
CA ALA A 111 6.85 -14.74 5.59
C ALA A 111 5.96 -15.20 4.43
N ALA A 112 5.44 -14.26 3.65
CA ALA A 112 4.62 -14.55 2.48
C ALA A 112 5.41 -15.10 1.28
N GLY A 113 6.75 -14.98 1.28
CA GLY A 113 7.59 -15.47 0.19
C GLY A 113 7.63 -14.53 -1.02
N PHE A 114 7.53 -13.23 -0.80
CA PHE A 114 7.58 -12.22 -1.85
C PHE A 114 8.95 -12.20 -2.57
N HIS A 115 8.92 -12.21 -3.90
CA HIS A 115 10.11 -12.24 -4.76
C HIS A 115 10.20 -11.07 -5.75
N GLY A 116 9.24 -10.15 -5.73
CA GLY A 116 9.13 -9.05 -6.68
C GLY A 116 9.98 -7.83 -6.30
N LYS A 117 9.56 -6.68 -6.77
CA LYS A 117 10.21 -5.40 -6.51
C LYS A 117 9.47 -4.62 -5.45
N LEU A 118 10.23 -3.96 -4.58
CA LEU A 118 9.68 -3.11 -3.52
C LEU A 118 9.96 -1.63 -3.85
N VAL A 119 8.91 -0.84 -3.92
CA VAL A 119 8.96 0.62 -4.07
C VAL A 119 8.58 1.23 -2.72
N VAL A 120 9.49 1.99 -2.12
CA VAL A 120 9.27 2.58 -0.80
C VAL A 120 9.12 4.09 -0.92
N ILE A 121 7.98 4.60 -0.50
CA ILE A 121 7.66 6.03 -0.42
C ILE A 121 7.32 6.47 1.00
N THR A 122 7.58 5.60 1.97
CA THR A 122 7.39 5.84 3.40
C THR A 122 8.43 6.83 3.93
N ASN A 123 8.00 7.83 4.68
CA ASN A 123 8.90 8.79 5.32
C ASN A 123 9.28 8.35 6.75
N PRO A 124 10.53 8.65 7.18
CA PRO A 124 11.65 9.14 6.38
C PRO A 124 12.28 8.02 5.52
N LEU A 125 12.41 8.27 4.22
CA LEU A 125 12.86 7.27 3.23
C LEU A 125 14.19 6.58 3.54
N PRO A 126 15.27 7.32 3.96
CA PRO A 126 16.57 6.69 4.18
C PRO A 126 16.55 5.59 5.24
N LEU A 127 15.61 5.66 6.20
CA LEU A 127 15.48 4.69 7.29
C LEU A 127 14.54 3.55 6.94
N SER A 128 13.52 3.81 6.14
CA SER A 128 12.54 2.79 5.74
C SER A 128 13.09 1.81 4.70
N THR A 129 14.17 2.16 4.02
CA THR A 129 14.84 1.31 3.02
C THR A 129 15.98 0.44 3.60
N ARG A 130 16.32 0.63 4.85
CA ARG A 130 17.32 -0.17 5.58
C ARG A 130 16.70 -1.41 6.27
#